data_6c8e27ea60d7b3ca3af7b1c388b3c2c8
#
_entry.id   6c8e27ea60d7b3ca3af7b1c388b3c2c8
#
_cell.length_a   1.000
_cell.length_b   1.000
_cell.length_c   1.000
_cell.angle_alpha   90.00
_cell.angle_beta   90.00
_cell.angle_gamma   90.00
#
_symmetry.space_group_name_H-M   'P 1'
#
loop_
_entity.id
_entity.type
_entity.pdbx_description
1 polymer ?
#
loop_
_entity_poly.entity_id
_entity_poly.type
_entity_poly.pdbx_seq_one_letter_code
_entity_poly.pdbx_strand_id
1 'polypeptide(L)'
;MNKKFKFLSHTADIRIKIFGKNQEELFFNAIEALNSYLGSFIETKDLDEKKFQITSNSIEVLLVDFLNEALFYIQTENKLIFKTEFKKLTNYKVQGKFFLTKAIINKDVKAVTYNDLALKKEKDNYLSIVITLDI
;
A
#
# COMPACT_ATOMS: atom_id res chain seq x y z
N MET A 1 16.76 -10.99 0.74
CA MET A 1 16.50 -9.64 0.21
C MET A 1 15.76 -8.83 1.25
N ASN A 2 16.28 -7.64 1.58
CA ASN A 2 15.69 -6.77 2.61
C ASN A 2 14.96 -5.56 2.03
N LYS A 3 14.90 -5.46 0.71
CA LYS A 3 14.26 -4.34 0.04
C LYS A 3 12.73 -4.46 0.14
N LYS A 4 12.07 -3.38 0.54
CA LYS A 4 10.61 -3.34 0.66
C LYS A 4 9.95 -2.95 -0.66
N PHE A 5 10.52 -1.96 -1.34
CA PHE A 5 9.98 -1.46 -2.61
C PHE A 5 11.05 -0.73 -3.40
N LYS A 6 10.75 -0.48 -4.67
CA LYS A 6 11.66 0.21 -5.57
C LYS A 6 10.84 1.05 -6.56
N PHE A 7 11.16 2.34 -6.66
CA PHE A 7 10.59 3.19 -7.70
C PHE A 7 11.20 2.83 -9.05
N LEU A 8 10.35 2.76 -10.07
CA LEU A 8 10.77 2.43 -11.42
C LEU A 8 10.78 3.69 -12.29
N SER A 9 11.52 3.66 -13.39
CA SER A 9 11.49 4.72 -14.38
C SER A 9 10.09 4.83 -14.97
N HIS A 10 9.63 6.06 -15.21
CA HIS A 10 8.29 6.31 -15.74
C HIS A 10 8.30 7.56 -16.62
N THR A 11 7.27 7.71 -17.45
CA THR A 11 7.08 8.89 -18.27
C THR A 11 5.88 9.73 -17.82
N ALA A 12 4.79 9.09 -17.38
CA ALA A 12 3.57 9.77 -16.97
C ALA A 12 3.07 9.32 -15.59
N ASP A 13 3.23 8.05 -15.27
CA ASP A 13 2.76 7.46 -14.02
C ASP A 13 3.91 7.18 -13.08
N ILE A 14 3.60 7.05 -11.80
CA ILE A 14 4.58 6.57 -10.82
C ILE A 14 4.39 5.06 -10.69
N ARG A 15 5.45 4.32 -10.94
CA ARG A 15 5.43 2.86 -10.84
C ARG A 15 6.39 2.43 -9.75
N ILE A 16 5.92 1.52 -8.88
CA ILE A 16 6.69 1.05 -7.74
C ILE A 16 6.64 -0.46 -7.71
N LYS A 17 7.79 -1.11 -7.68
CA LYS A 17 7.89 -2.56 -7.49
C LYS A 17 7.92 -2.84 -5.99
N ILE A 18 6.98 -3.65 -5.53
CA ILE A 18 6.81 -4.01 -4.13
C ILE A 18 7.32 -5.43 -3.93
N PHE A 19 8.02 -5.66 -2.83
CA PHE A 19 8.56 -6.98 -2.47
C PHE A 19 8.02 -7.42 -1.12
N GLY A 20 7.91 -8.72 -0.91
CA GLY A 20 7.55 -9.27 0.39
C GLY A 20 7.86 -10.75 0.46
N LYS A 21 8.18 -11.25 1.63
CA LYS A 21 8.43 -12.69 1.86
C LYS A 21 7.15 -13.49 1.76
N ASN A 22 6.04 -12.87 2.06
CA ASN A 22 4.72 -13.46 2.03
C ASN A 22 3.70 -12.36 1.73
N GLN A 23 2.44 -12.74 1.66
CA GLN A 23 1.36 -11.80 1.35
C GLN A 23 1.25 -10.67 2.38
N GLU A 24 1.37 -10.98 3.66
CA GLU A 24 1.27 -9.97 4.71
C GLU A 24 2.36 -8.91 4.57
N GLU A 25 3.60 -9.33 4.39
CA GLU A 25 4.73 -8.42 4.21
C GLU A 25 4.58 -7.60 2.91
N LEU A 26 4.09 -8.24 1.84
CA LEU A 26 3.85 -7.55 0.58
C LEU A 26 2.85 -6.40 0.77
N PHE A 27 1.76 -6.64 1.47
CA PHE A 27 0.73 -5.63 1.74
C PHE A 27 1.25 -4.52 2.65
N PHE A 28 2.02 -4.87 3.70
CA PHE A 28 2.68 -3.87 4.55
C PHE A 28 3.63 -2.99 3.75
N ASN A 29 4.45 -3.60 2.91
CA ASN A 29 5.45 -2.86 2.13
C ASN A 29 4.80 -1.98 1.08
N ALA A 30 3.63 -2.36 0.57
CA ALA A 30 2.86 -1.53 -0.34
C ALA A 30 2.36 -0.26 0.35
N ILE A 31 1.90 -0.35 1.59
CA ILE A 31 1.52 0.83 2.38
C ILE A 31 2.73 1.73 2.60
N GLU A 32 3.88 1.15 2.96
CA GLU A 32 5.13 1.91 3.13
C GLU A 32 5.52 2.67 1.86
N ALA A 33 5.37 2.03 0.71
CA ALA A 33 5.66 2.65 -0.58
C ALA A 33 4.73 3.83 -0.85
N LEU A 34 3.43 3.65 -0.58
CA LEU A 34 2.44 4.71 -0.77
C LEU A 34 2.74 5.90 0.14
N ASN A 35 2.98 5.65 1.42
CA ASN A 35 3.37 6.69 2.38
C ASN A 35 4.63 7.43 1.93
N SER A 36 5.64 6.70 1.50
CA SER A 36 6.93 7.26 1.07
C SER A 36 6.76 8.22 -0.09
N TYR A 37 5.86 7.91 -1.01
CA TYR A 37 5.58 8.79 -2.13
C TYR A 37 4.81 10.04 -1.70
N LEU A 38 3.81 9.87 -0.84
CA LEU A 38 2.87 10.93 -0.49
C LEU A 38 3.46 12.00 0.44
N GLY A 39 4.33 11.61 1.38
CA GLY A 39 4.84 12.58 2.34
C GLY A 39 5.70 11.97 3.43
N SER A 40 5.72 12.62 4.58
CA SER A 40 6.53 12.19 5.72
C SER A 40 5.79 12.41 7.04
N PHE A 41 6.07 11.54 7.99
CA PHE A 41 5.44 11.59 9.31
C PHE A 41 5.96 12.77 10.13
N ILE A 42 5.08 13.31 10.97
CA ILE A 42 5.43 14.26 12.02
C ILE A 42 5.41 13.45 13.33
N GLU A 43 6.38 13.68 14.19
CA GLU A 43 6.40 13.02 15.48
C GLU A 43 5.17 13.39 16.29
N THR A 44 4.36 12.39 16.63
CA THR A 44 3.13 12.58 17.41
C THR A 44 2.74 11.25 18.03
N LYS A 45 1.94 11.32 19.12
CA LYS A 45 1.38 10.14 19.78
C LYS A 45 -0.07 9.88 19.40
N ASP A 46 -0.67 10.78 18.64
CA ASP A 46 -2.08 10.66 18.25
C ASP A 46 -2.24 9.69 17.10
N LEU A 47 -3.06 8.65 17.29
CA LEU A 47 -3.38 7.67 16.27
C LEU A 47 -4.88 7.62 16.06
N ASP A 48 -5.32 7.74 14.82
CA ASP A 48 -6.72 7.52 14.43
C ASP A 48 -6.88 6.12 13.90
N GLU A 49 -7.86 5.42 14.38
CA GLU A 49 -8.14 4.04 13.99
C GLU A 49 -9.24 4.01 12.94
N LYS A 50 -8.97 3.33 11.80
CA LYS A 50 -9.95 3.15 10.73
C LYS A 50 -10.01 1.67 10.36
N LYS A 51 -11.22 1.11 10.40
CA LYS A 51 -11.42 -0.29 10.01
C LYS A 51 -11.53 -0.42 8.51
N PHE A 52 -11.04 -1.55 7.99
CA PHE A 52 -11.22 -1.89 6.59
C PHE A 52 -11.62 -3.35 6.43
N GLN A 53 -12.37 -3.63 5.38
CA GLN A 53 -12.72 -4.98 4.97
C GLN A 53 -12.94 -4.96 3.47
N ILE A 54 -12.12 -5.72 2.74
CA ILE A 54 -12.12 -5.71 1.30
C ILE A 54 -12.11 -7.15 0.80
N THR A 55 -12.95 -7.45 -0.18
CA THR A 55 -12.97 -8.74 -0.88
C THR A 55 -12.77 -8.50 -2.36
N SER A 56 -12.02 -9.38 -3.00
CA SER A 56 -11.74 -9.33 -4.43
C SER A 56 -11.57 -10.73 -4.97
N ASN A 57 -11.54 -10.88 -6.28
CA ASN A 57 -11.45 -12.19 -6.89
C ASN A 57 -10.01 -12.62 -7.25
N SER A 58 -9.02 -11.82 -6.90
CA SER A 58 -7.60 -12.16 -7.03
C SER A 58 -6.78 -11.39 -6.04
N ILE A 59 -5.59 -11.91 -5.71
CA ILE A 59 -4.67 -11.23 -4.78
C ILE A 59 -4.19 -9.90 -5.34
N GLU A 60 -4.00 -9.81 -6.65
CA GLU A 60 -3.56 -8.57 -7.31
C GLU A 60 -4.60 -7.47 -7.17
N VAL A 61 -5.85 -7.80 -7.50
CA VAL A 61 -6.97 -6.85 -7.37
C VAL A 61 -7.19 -6.50 -5.89
N LEU A 62 -7.07 -7.49 -5.01
CA LEU A 62 -7.18 -7.27 -3.57
C LEU A 62 -6.18 -6.22 -3.08
N LEU A 63 -4.92 -6.32 -3.52
CA LEU A 63 -3.88 -5.36 -3.15
C LEU A 63 -4.23 -3.94 -3.63
N VAL A 64 -4.66 -3.79 -4.87
CA VAL A 64 -5.02 -2.49 -5.42
C VAL A 64 -6.22 -1.90 -4.67
N ASP A 65 -7.25 -2.70 -4.41
CA ASP A 65 -8.42 -2.24 -3.66
C ASP A 65 -8.06 -1.86 -2.23
N PHE A 66 -7.17 -2.63 -1.60
CA PHE A 66 -6.63 -2.34 -0.28
C PHE A 66 -5.88 -1.00 -0.25
N LEU A 67 -5.03 -0.75 -1.24
CA LEU A 67 -4.29 0.50 -1.34
C LEU A 67 -5.20 1.70 -1.63
N ASN A 68 -6.24 1.51 -2.44
CA ASN A 68 -7.21 2.57 -2.68
C ASN A 68 -8.03 2.89 -1.44
N GLU A 69 -8.35 1.89 -0.62
CA GLU A 69 -8.99 2.13 0.68
C GLU A 69 -8.06 2.93 1.60
N ALA A 70 -6.79 2.54 1.65
CA ALA A 70 -5.78 3.28 2.41
C ALA A 70 -5.69 4.73 1.93
N LEU A 71 -5.62 4.92 0.62
CA LEU A 71 -5.54 6.25 0.01
C LEU A 71 -6.76 7.11 0.36
N PHE A 72 -7.95 6.51 0.36
CA PHE A 72 -9.18 7.20 0.75
C PHE A 72 -9.06 7.78 2.18
N TYR A 73 -8.61 6.98 3.14
CA TYR A 73 -8.45 7.46 4.50
C TYR A 73 -7.32 8.50 4.62
N ILE A 74 -6.23 8.31 3.91
CA ILE A 74 -5.13 9.29 3.89
C ILE A 74 -5.64 10.65 3.42
N GLN A 75 -6.43 10.66 2.35
CA GLN A 75 -6.96 11.89 1.76
C GLN A 75 -8.04 12.54 2.62
N THR A 76 -8.95 11.75 3.17
CA THR A 76 -10.05 12.29 4.00
C THR A 76 -9.55 12.80 5.35
N GLU A 77 -8.57 12.13 5.96
CA GLU A 77 -8.03 12.51 7.26
C GLU A 77 -6.83 13.44 7.17
N ASN A 78 -6.23 13.57 5.99
CA ASN A 78 -4.98 14.31 5.77
C ASN A 78 -3.86 13.82 6.69
N LYS A 79 -3.73 12.50 6.76
CA LYS A 79 -2.76 11.79 7.61
C LYS A 79 -2.18 10.62 6.83
N LEU A 80 -1.04 10.10 7.27
CA LEU A 80 -0.45 8.89 6.70
C LEU A 80 -0.71 7.69 7.61
N ILE A 81 -0.56 6.49 7.06
CA ILE A 81 -0.79 5.25 7.80
C ILE A 81 0.48 4.85 8.53
N PHE A 82 0.45 4.98 9.85
CA PHE A 82 1.57 4.64 10.71
C PHE A 82 1.71 3.13 10.89
N LYS A 83 0.58 2.42 10.97
CA LYS A 83 0.54 1.00 11.28
C LYS A 83 -0.69 0.36 10.65
N THR A 84 -0.54 -0.88 10.23
CA THR A 84 -1.66 -1.69 9.74
C THR A 84 -1.72 -2.97 10.57
N GLU A 85 -2.89 -3.30 11.09
CA GLU A 85 -3.15 -4.57 11.75
C GLU A 85 -4.08 -5.39 10.90
N PHE A 86 -3.67 -6.62 10.58
CA PHE A 86 -4.51 -7.55 9.84
C PHE A 86 -5.22 -8.49 10.81
N LYS A 87 -6.54 -8.54 10.72
CA LYS A 87 -7.36 -9.51 11.41
C LYS A 87 -7.53 -10.76 10.54
N LYS A 88 -7.65 -10.57 9.24
CA LYS A 88 -7.79 -11.64 8.26
C LYS A 88 -7.10 -11.24 6.97
N LEU A 89 -6.35 -12.16 6.40
CA LEU A 89 -5.68 -11.96 5.12
C LEU A 89 -5.62 -13.27 4.36
N THR A 90 -6.36 -13.34 3.27
CA THR A 90 -6.36 -14.46 2.33
C THR A 90 -6.10 -13.91 0.93
N ASN A 91 -6.10 -14.78 -0.09
CA ASN A 91 -5.96 -14.33 -1.46
C ASN A 91 -7.16 -13.50 -1.95
N TYR A 92 -8.28 -13.56 -1.24
CA TYR A 92 -9.54 -12.95 -1.68
C TYR A 92 -10.13 -11.97 -0.68
N LYS A 93 -9.59 -11.91 0.55
CA LYS A 93 -10.15 -11.04 1.59
C LYS A 93 -9.05 -10.49 2.48
N VAL A 94 -9.15 -9.19 2.78
CA VAL A 94 -8.33 -8.54 3.79
C VAL A 94 -9.23 -7.76 4.73
N GLN A 95 -8.99 -7.91 6.03
CA GLN A 95 -9.75 -7.24 7.07
C GLN A 95 -8.80 -6.83 8.19
N GLY A 96 -9.02 -5.64 8.73
CA GLY A 96 -8.19 -5.16 9.83
C GLY A 96 -8.41 -3.69 10.12
N LYS A 97 -7.34 -3.04 10.54
CA LYS A 97 -7.38 -1.63 10.92
C LYS A 97 -6.14 -0.90 10.41
N PHE A 98 -6.36 0.34 9.96
CA PHE A 98 -5.30 1.30 9.73
C PHE A 98 -5.22 2.22 10.95
N PHE A 99 -4.00 2.53 11.37
CA PHE A 99 -3.74 3.56 12.37
C PHE A 99 -3.05 4.72 11.68
N LEU A 100 -3.73 5.86 11.62
CA LEU A 100 -3.24 7.03 10.93
C LEU A 100 -2.72 8.06 11.93
N THR A 101 -1.72 8.80 11.52
CA THR A 101 -1.13 9.83 12.36
C THR A 101 -0.77 11.06 11.52
N LYS A 102 -0.52 12.16 12.19
CA LYS A 102 -0.20 13.44 11.55
C LYS A 102 1.02 13.30 10.64
N ALA A 103 0.98 13.97 9.51
CA ALA A 103 2.02 13.91 8.51
C ALA A 103 2.01 15.17 7.66
N ILE A 104 3.13 15.43 6.99
CA ILE A 104 3.20 16.44 5.95
C ILE A 104 2.99 15.70 4.63
N ILE A 105 1.89 15.98 3.94
CA ILE A 105 1.57 15.37 2.66
C ILE A 105 1.82 16.42 1.58
N ASN A 106 2.74 16.12 0.67
CA ASN A 106 3.19 17.07 -0.34
C ASN A 106 3.04 16.55 -1.77
N LYS A 107 2.44 15.40 -1.96
CA LYS A 107 2.14 14.82 -3.27
C LYS A 107 0.69 14.37 -3.30
N ASP A 108 0.11 14.40 -4.50
CA ASP A 108 -1.24 13.90 -4.73
C ASP A 108 -1.20 12.62 -5.54
N VAL A 109 -2.07 11.68 -5.20
CA VAL A 109 -2.32 10.46 -5.97
C VAL A 109 -3.82 10.36 -6.16
N LYS A 110 -4.27 10.24 -7.39
CA LYS A 110 -5.70 10.11 -7.69
C LYS A 110 -6.21 8.72 -7.35
N ALA A 111 -5.42 7.71 -7.70
CA ALA A 111 -5.78 6.32 -7.46
C ALA A 111 -4.58 5.42 -7.65
N VAL A 112 -4.64 4.23 -7.07
CA VAL A 112 -3.79 3.11 -7.44
C VAL A 112 -4.52 2.36 -8.54
N THR A 113 -3.85 2.08 -9.65
CA THR A 113 -4.49 1.50 -10.82
C THR A 113 -4.16 0.03 -11.00
N TYR A 114 -4.98 -0.64 -11.84
CA TYR A 114 -4.85 -2.07 -12.13
C TYR A 114 -3.91 -2.36 -13.30
N ASN A 115 -3.17 -1.37 -13.76
CA ASN A 115 -2.36 -1.48 -14.96
C ASN A 115 -1.15 -2.40 -14.72
N ASP A 116 -0.96 -3.39 -15.61
CA ASP A 116 0.17 -4.33 -15.60
C ASP A 116 0.34 -5.11 -14.28
N LEU A 117 -0.77 -5.41 -13.62
CA LEU A 117 -0.72 -6.18 -12.38
C LEU A 117 -0.41 -7.65 -12.63
N ALA A 118 0.70 -8.11 -12.08
CA ALA A 118 1.04 -9.53 -12.08
C ALA A 118 1.89 -9.83 -10.85
N LEU A 119 1.38 -10.67 -9.98
CA LEU A 119 2.14 -11.17 -8.85
C LEU A 119 3.19 -12.14 -9.37
N LYS A 120 4.45 -11.91 -9.02
CA LYS A 120 5.57 -12.73 -9.45
C LYS A 120 6.27 -13.33 -8.25
N LYS A 121 6.83 -14.52 -8.45
CA LYS A 121 7.68 -15.16 -7.48
C LYS A 121 9.12 -14.91 -7.89
N GLU A 122 9.85 -14.20 -7.04
CA GLU A 122 11.24 -13.88 -7.27
C GLU A 122 12.14 -14.99 -6.72
N LYS A 123 13.46 -14.85 -6.91
CA LYS A 123 14.45 -15.73 -6.26
C LYS A 123 14.26 -15.67 -4.74
N ASP A 124 14.64 -16.74 -4.06
CA ASP A 124 14.54 -16.88 -2.60
C ASP A 124 13.09 -16.84 -2.07
N ASN A 125 12.12 -17.21 -2.92
CA ASN A 125 10.69 -17.28 -2.59
C ASN A 125 10.05 -15.93 -2.23
N TYR A 126 10.69 -14.83 -2.57
CA TYR A 126 10.07 -13.52 -2.42
C TYR A 126 8.96 -13.33 -3.45
N LEU A 127 7.93 -12.63 -3.04
CA LEU A 127 6.87 -12.18 -3.93
C LEU A 127 7.19 -10.76 -4.39
N SER A 128 6.77 -10.42 -5.61
CA SER A 128 6.84 -9.05 -6.08
C SER A 128 5.65 -8.69 -6.95
N ILE A 129 5.32 -7.43 -6.97
CA ILE A 129 4.25 -6.89 -7.81
C ILE A 129 4.59 -5.42 -8.11
N VAL A 130 4.23 -4.96 -9.30
CA VAL A 130 4.38 -3.55 -9.65
C VAL A 130 3.02 -2.88 -9.50
N ILE A 131 2.96 -1.84 -8.67
CA ILE A 131 1.78 -1.00 -8.57
C ILE A 131 2.01 0.28 -9.36
N THR A 132 0.93 0.86 -9.86
CA THR A 132 0.97 2.11 -10.62
C THR A 132 0.10 3.14 -9.93
N LEU A 133 0.68 4.32 -9.67
CA LEU A 133 -0.03 5.43 -9.07
C LEU A 133 -0.41 6.42 -10.15
N ASP A 134 -1.70 6.72 -10.25
CA ASP A 134 -2.23 7.75 -11.15
C ASP A 134 -2.13 9.10 -10.43
N ILE A 135 -1.37 10.01 -11.02
CA ILE A 135 -1.07 11.31 -10.41
C ILE A 135 -1.64 12.50 -11.17
#